data_cc42aa340ee5d1f44716279065b9040b
#
_entry.id   cc42aa340ee5d1f44716279065b9040b
#
_cell.length_a   1.000
_cell.length_b   1.000
_cell.length_c   1.000
_cell.angle_alpha   90.00
_cell.angle_beta   90.00
_cell.angle_gamma   90.00
#
_symmetry.space_group_name_H-M   'P 1'
#
loop_
_entity.id
_entity.type
_entity.pdbx_description
1 polymer ?
#
loop_
_entity_poly.entity_id
_entity_poly.type
_entity_poly.pdbx_seq_one_letter_code
_entity_poly.pdbx_strand_id
1 'polypeptide(L)' 'KQMTVNLKYSLKNLIDKLKLPIKKVAIELNRQIVNKKRISKIILKPGDKIEIVNFIGGG' A
#
# COMPACT_ATOMS: atom_id res chain seq x y z
N LYS A 1 7.61 -0.30 6.92
CA LYS A 1 6.71 -1.20 7.60
C LYS A 1 6.16 -2.23 6.63
N GLN A 2 6.27 -3.48 6.99
CA GLN A 2 5.81 -4.57 6.15
C GLN A 2 4.62 -5.25 6.79
N MET A 3 3.66 -5.67 5.97
CA MET A 3 2.50 -6.41 6.45
C MET A 3 2.06 -7.43 5.41
N THR A 4 1.44 -8.50 5.89
CA THR A 4 0.91 -9.55 5.04
C THR A 4 -0.61 -9.50 5.09
N VAL A 5 -1.22 -9.56 3.93
CA VAL A 5 -2.68 -9.48 3.81
C VAL A 5 -3.28 -10.88 3.98
N ASN A 6 -4.30 -10.97 4.82
CA ASN A 6 -4.98 -12.25 5.07
C ASN A 6 -6.35 -12.33 4.40
N LEU A 7 -6.88 -11.19 3.95
CA LEU A 7 -8.20 -11.13 3.37
C LEU A 7 -8.14 -10.47 2.02
N LYS A 8 -9.11 -10.79 1.17
CA LYS A 8 -9.23 -10.14 -0.13
C LYS A 8 -9.96 -8.81 0.04
N TYR A 9 -9.30 -7.70 -0.28
CA TYR A 9 -9.93 -6.40 -0.32
C TYR A 9 -9.03 -5.41 -1.05
N SER A 10 -9.57 -4.22 -1.34
CA SER A 10 -8.82 -3.28 -2.17
C SER A 10 -7.67 -2.64 -1.43
N LEU A 11 -6.60 -2.33 -2.16
CA LEU A 11 -5.46 -1.62 -1.60
C LEU A 11 -5.89 -0.25 -1.07
N LYS A 12 -6.82 0.42 -1.76
CA LYS A 12 -7.33 1.70 -1.29
C LYS A 12 -7.99 1.57 0.08
N ASN A 13 -8.77 0.50 0.29
CA ASN A 13 -9.40 0.29 1.59
C ASN A 13 -8.36 0.10 2.68
N LEU A 14 -7.29 -0.62 2.39
CA LEU A 14 -6.21 -0.79 3.36
C LEU A 14 -5.58 0.55 3.73
N ILE A 15 -5.28 1.37 2.72
CA ILE A 15 -4.67 2.67 2.94
C ILE A 15 -5.58 3.55 3.78
N ASP A 16 -6.87 3.56 3.47
CA ASP A 16 -7.84 4.36 4.21
C ASP A 16 -7.96 3.87 5.65
N LYS A 17 -7.98 2.55 5.83
CA LYS A 17 -8.10 1.96 7.17
C LYS A 17 -6.90 2.31 8.04
N LEU A 18 -5.72 2.33 7.47
CA LEU A 18 -4.49 2.65 8.20
C LEU A 18 -4.24 4.15 8.28
N LYS A 19 -5.07 4.96 7.61
CA LYS A 19 -4.94 6.42 7.60
C LYS A 19 -3.56 6.86 7.12
N LEU A 20 -3.06 6.21 6.09
CA LEU A 20 -1.74 6.50 5.57
C LEU A 20 -1.74 7.81 4.79
N PRO A 21 -0.72 8.66 5.00
CA PRO A 21 -0.58 9.88 4.21
C PRO A 21 -0.01 9.54 2.84
N ILE A 22 -0.89 9.22 1.90
CA ILE A 22 -0.50 8.65 0.61
C ILE A 22 0.52 9.50 -0.15
N LYS A 23 0.53 10.82 0.10
CA LYS A 23 1.48 11.71 -0.58
C LYS A 23 2.87 11.67 0.04
N LYS A 24 3.00 11.07 1.21
CA LYS A 24 4.26 11.03 1.96
C LYS A 24 4.84 9.64 2.09
N VAL A 25 4.22 8.67 1.46
CA VAL A 25 4.69 7.29 1.55
C VAL A 25 4.80 6.68 0.16
N ALA A 26 5.69 5.70 0.04
CA ALA A 26 5.73 4.80 -1.10
C ALA A 26 5.17 3.47 -0.67
N ILE A 27 4.43 2.81 -1.55
CA ILE A 27 3.83 1.53 -1.24
C ILE A 27 4.37 0.50 -2.22
N GLU A 28 4.87 -0.60 -1.67
CA GLU A 28 5.31 -1.74 -2.46
C GLU A 28 4.36 -2.90 -2.24
N LEU A 29 3.98 -3.54 -3.32
CA LEU A 29 3.18 -4.74 -3.29
C LEU A 29 4.04 -5.86 -3.85
N ASN A 30 4.33 -6.87 -3.01
CA ASN A 30 5.18 -8.00 -3.40
C ASN A 30 6.50 -7.52 -4.03
N ARG A 31 7.11 -6.52 -3.37
CA ARG A 31 8.40 -5.95 -3.75
C ARG A 31 8.39 -5.09 -5.02
N GLN A 32 7.20 -4.71 -5.49
CA GLN A 32 7.09 -3.83 -6.64
C GLN A 32 6.41 -2.53 -6.21
N ILE A 33 6.98 -1.40 -6.60
CA ILE A 33 6.41 -0.11 -6.26
C ILE A 33 5.08 0.06 -6.98
N VAL A 34 4.07 0.47 -6.22
CA VAL A 34 2.73 0.68 -6.76
C VAL A 34 2.60 2.11 -7.26
N ASN A 35 2.14 2.27 -8.49
CA ASN A 35 1.81 3.58 -9.02
C ASN A 35 0.54 4.07 -8.31
N LYS A 36 0.62 5.26 -7.71
CA LYS A 36 -0.49 5.80 -6.91
C LYS A 36 -1.76 5.97 -7.72
N LYS A 37 -1.64 6.17 -9.02
CA LYS A 37 -2.81 6.29 -9.89
C LYS A 37 -3.56 4.98 -10.04
N ARG A 38 -2.94 3.86 -9.70
CA ARG A 38 -3.55 2.54 -9.84
C ARG A 38 -4.05 1.97 -8.53
N ILE A 39 -3.85 2.67 -7.43
CA ILE A 39 -4.19 2.15 -6.10
C ILE A 39 -5.66 1.73 -6.03
N SER A 40 -6.56 2.54 -6.59
CA SER A 40 -7.99 2.23 -6.52
C SER A 40 -8.39 1.01 -7.34
N LYS A 41 -7.50 0.54 -8.21
CA LYS A 41 -7.79 -0.60 -9.09
C LYS A 41 -7.15 -1.90 -8.60
N ILE A 42 -6.36 -1.85 -7.55
CA ILE A 42 -5.63 -3.01 -7.07
C ILE A 42 -6.46 -3.73 -6.02
N ILE A 43 -6.69 -5.01 -6.23
CA ILE A 43 -7.35 -5.88 -5.27
C ILE A 43 -6.30 -6.77 -4.65
N LEU A 44 -6.17 -6.71 -3.33
CA LEU A 44 -5.23 -7.52 -2.60
C LEU A 44 -5.77 -8.93 -2.44
N LYS A 45 -4.86 -9.90 -2.37
CA LYS A 45 -5.19 -11.30 -2.20
C LYS A 45 -4.52 -11.83 -0.95
N PRO A 46 -5.06 -12.89 -0.33
CA PRO A 46 -4.39 -13.51 0.80
C PRO A 46 -2.94 -13.88 0.44
N GLY A 47 -2.02 -13.54 1.30
CA GLY A 47 -0.61 -13.80 1.08
C GLY A 47 0.15 -12.64 0.45
N ASP A 48 -0.54 -11.64 -0.07
CA ASP A 48 0.14 -10.45 -0.60
C ASP A 48 0.91 -9.75 0.51
N LYS A 49 2.09 -9.27 0.17
CA LYS A 49 2.94 -8.55 1.12
C LYS A 49 3.01 -7.08 0.73
N ILE A 50 2.70 -6.23 1.69
CA ILE A 50 2.69 -4.79 1.51
C ILE A 50 3.82 -4.20 2.33
N GLU A 51 4.59 -3.32 1.72
CA GLU A 51 5.58 -2.55 2.46
C GLU A 51 5.32 -1.07 2.28
N ILE A 52 5.36 -0.33 3.38
CA ILE A 52 5.10 1.10 3.39
C ILE A 52 6.38 1.80 3.83
N VAL A 53 6.87 2.68 2.97
CA VAL A 53 8.10 3.41 3.22
C VAL A 53 7.78 4.90 3.25
N ASN A 54 8.16 5.56 4.33
CA ASN A 54 7.98 6.99 4.45
C ASN A 54 9.06 7.72 3.66
N PHE A 55 8.65 8.74 2.92
CA PHE A 55 9.62 9.64 2.31
C PHE A 55 10.16 10.58 3.39
N ILE A 56 11.46 10.73 3.41
CA ILE A 56 12.10 11.67 4.32
C ILE A 56 12.30 12.98 3.57
N GLY A 57 12.01 14.08 4.23
CA GLY A 57 12.21 15.38 3.64
C GLY A 57 11.05 15.87 2.81
N GLY A 58 9.92 15.28 2.98
CA GLY A 58 8.70 15.81 2.41
C GLY A 58 8.59 15.69 0.91
N GLY A 59 9.16 14.68 0.40
CA GLY A 59 9.12 14.46 -1.04
C GLY A 59 7.83 14.79 -1.72
#